data_f3dd3e0ec451d525e8c36e2672bc8d6a
#
_entry.id   f3dd3e0ec451d525e8c36e2672bc8d6a
#
_cell.length_a   1.000
_cell.length_b   1.000
_cell.length_c   1.000
_cell.angle_alpha   90.00
_cell.angle_beta   90.00
_cell.angle_gamma   90.00
#
_symmetry.space_group_name_H-M   'P 1'
#
loop_
_entity.id
_entity.type
_entity.pdbx_description
1 polymer ?
#
loop_
_entity_poly.entity_id
_entity_poly.type
_entity_poly.pdbx_seq_one_letter_code
_entity_poly.pdbx_strand_id
1 'polypeptide(L)'
;MTQDSQDDSPLAGTYTILVVDDIGVVRKAAFHLLSEAGYRVFEAASAPEALEVLSTARQPVNLVIVDVVMPEINGVDLVRLIREEWPSVHVLFMSAFPAEVLVREGLEHPNVLFLAKPFTRDELLAKVKTGLRSHAYPNDERSRNRRPAG
;
A
#
# COMPACT_ATOMS: atom_id res chain seq x y z
N MET A 1 -31.68 -0.26 2.06
CA MET A 1 -30.48 0.41 2.38
C MET A 1 -29.60 -0.37 3.32
N THR A 2 -28.39 -0.46 3.02
CA THR A 2 -27.51 -1.28 3.81
C THR A 2 -26.56 -0.43 4.60
N GLN A 3 -26.35 -0.83 5.81
CA GLN A 3 -25.38 -0.20 6.67
C GLN A 3 -23.97 -0.35 6.12
N ASP A 4 -23.71 -1.52 5.58
CA ASP A 4 -22.37 -1.80 5.10
C ASP A 4 -21.95 -0.86 3.99
N SER A 5 -22.85 -0.63 3.04
CA SER A 5 -22.56 0.29 1.96
C SER A 5 -22.26 1.67 2.48
N GLN A 6 -23.06 2.12 3.40
CA GLN A 6 -22.89 3.45 3.92
C GLN A 6 -21.60 3.60 4.67
N ASP A 7 -21.26 2.58 5.43
CA ASP A 7 -20.03 2.64 6.21
C ASP A 7 -18.82 2.66 5.30
N ASP A 8 -18.85 1.85 4.25
CA ASP A 8 -17.71 1.76 3.37
C ASP A 8 -17.52 3.03 2.56
N SER A 9 -18.61 3.62 2.06
CA SER A 9 -18.49 4.78 1.22
C SER A 9 -17.88 5.99 1.93
N PRO A 10 -18.36 6.35 3.11
CA PRO A 10 -17.72 7.46 3.82
C PRO A 10 -16.27 7.17 4.17
N LEU A 11 -15.97 5.95 4.55
CA LEU A 11 -14.60 5.60 4.88
C LEU A 11 -13.70 5.70 3.68
N ALA A 12 -14.18 5.23 2.54
CA ALA A 12 -13.38 5.31 1.31
C ALA A 12 -13.04 6.76 1.00
N GLY A 13 -14.01 7.66 1.15
CA GLY A 13 -13.78 9.07 0.83
C GLY A 13 -12.79 9.76 1.72
N THR A 14 -12.50 9.20 2.88
CA THR A 14 -11.54 9.80 3.81
C THR A 14 -10.14 9.25 3.68
N TYR A 15 -9.94 8.24 2.84
CA TYR A 15 -8.62 7.62 2.71
C TYR A 15 -7.95 8.02 1.41
N THR A 16 -6.64 8.19 1.51
CA THR A 16 -5.79 8.53 0.37
C THR A 16 -4.81 7.39 0.13
N ILE A 17 -4.70 6.97 -1.11
CA ILE A 17 -3.88 5.84 -1.51
C ILE A 17 -2.89 6.28 -2.58
N LEU A 18 -1.64 5.84 -2.43
CA LEU A 18 -0.62 6.07 -3.43
C LEU A 18 -0.29 4.74 -4.10
N VAL A 19 -0.39 4.70 -5.43
CA VAL A 19 -0.06 3.51 -6.21
C VAL A 19 1.28 3.72 -6.87
N VAL A 20 2.24 2.85 -6.58
CA VAL A 20 3.60 2.95 -7.11
C VAL A 20 3.89 1.73 -7.96
N ASP A 21 4.07 1.94 -9.25
CA ASP A 21 4.34 0.84 -10.19
C ASP A 21 4.89 1.48 -11.46
N ASP A 22 6.01 0.96 -11.95
CA ASP A 22 6.62 1.50 -13.16
C ASP A 22 5.89 1.08 -14.42
N ILE A 23 5.02 0.06 -14.32
CA ILE A 23 4.25 -0.39 -15.47
C ILE A 23 2.94 0.39 -15.54
N GLY A 24 2.86 1.29 -16.52
CA GLY A 24 1.75 2.22 -16.58
C GLY A 24 0.38 1.58 -16.70
N VAL A 25 0.27 0.47 -17.44
CA VAL A 25 -1.01 -0.19 -17.61
C VAL A 25 -1.54 -0.70 -16.27
N VAL A 26 -0.66 -1.32 -15.48
CA VAL A 26 -1.07 -1.84 -14.17
C VAL A 26 -1.40 -0.70 -13.22
N ARG A 27 -0.53 0.31 -13.22
CA ARG A 27 -0.73 1.46 -12.33
C ARG A 27 -2.05 2.17 -12.62
N LYS A 28 -2.35 2.38 -13.90
CA LYS A 28 -3.59 3.05 -14.29
C LYS A 28 -4.81 2.21 -13.96
N ALA A 29 -4.71 0.91 -14.12
CA ALA A 29 -5.83 0.03 -13.77
C ALA A 29 -6.15 0.14 -12.29
N ALA A 30 -5.13 0.09 -11.45
CA ALA A 30 -5.35 0.23 -10.02
C ALA A 30 -5.93 1.61 -9.69
N PHE A 31 -5.38 2.65 -10.32
CA PHE A 31 -5.86 4.01 -10.11
C PHE A 31 -7.34 4.12 -10.39
N HIS A 32 -7.79 3.62 -11.53
CA HIS A 32 -9.19 3.72 -11.92
C HIS A 32 -10.10 2.92 -11.00
N LEU A 33 -9.70 1.71 -10.67
CA LEU A 33 -10.52 0.87 -9.81
C LEU A 33 -10.70 1.48 -8.43
N LEU A 34 -9.62 2.01 -7.89
CA LEU A 34 -9.67 2.61 -6.55
C LEU A 34 -10.43 3.93 -6.56
N SER A 35 -10.24 4.73 -7.61
CA SER A 35 -10.95 5.99 -7.72
C SER A 35 -12.44 5.76 -7.83
N GLU A 36 -12.85 4.75 -8.60
CA GLU A 36 -14.26 4.42 -8.74
C GLU A 36 -14.86 3.96 -7.42
N ALA A 37 -14.03 3.36 -6.58
CA ALA A 37 -14.50 2.90 -5.28
C ALA A 37 -14.59 4.02 -4.25
N GLY A 38 -14.16 5.23 -4.62
CA GLY A 38 -14.32 6.40 -3.76
C GLY A 38 -13.05 6.85 -3.05
N TYR A 39 -11.94 6.17 -3.25
CA TYR A 39 -10.70 6.57 -2.63
C TYR A 39 -10.07 7.74 -3.38
N ARG A 40 -9.31 8.54 -2.66
CA ARG A 40 -8.47 9.56 -3.26
C ARG A 40 -7.15 8.87 -3.63
N VAL A 41 -6.75 8.95 -4.90
CA VAL A 41 -5.63 8.15 -5.37
C VAL A 41 -4.61 9.02 -6.07
N PHE A 42 -3.35 8.79 -5.73
CA PHE A 42 -2.20 9.36 -6.42
C PHE A 42 -1.41 8.25 -7.08
N GLU A 43 -0.66 8.57 -8.11
CA GLU A 43 0.17 7.63 -8.84
C GLU A 43 1.62 8.06 -8.79
N ALA A 44 2.51 7.08 -8.82
CA ALA A 44 3.93 7.33 -8.98
C ALA A 44 4.52 6.21 -9.81
N ALA A 45 5.35 6.56 -10.78
CA ALA A 45 5.97 5.58 -11.66
C ALA A 45 7.35 5.15 -11.17
N SER A 46 7.84 5.74 -10.09
CA SER A 46 9.17 5.48 -9.59
C SER A 46 9.25 5.82 -8.11
N ALA A 47 10.33 5.39 -7.49
CA ALA A 47 10.55 5.72 -6.08
C ALA A 47 10.69 7.22 -5.84
N PRO A 48 11.47 7.95 -6.64
CA PRO A 48 11.54 9.40 -6.42
C PRO A 48 10.20 10.08 -6.53
N GLU A 49 9.37 9.68 -7.51
CA GLU A 49 8.04 10.25 -7.63
C GLU A 49 7.18 9.94 -6.42
N ALA A 50 7.28 8.71 -5.91
CA ALA A 50 6.52 8.32 -4.74
C ALA A 50 6.88 9.19 -3.54
N LEU A 51 8.17 9.39 -3.32
CA LEU A 51 8.62 10.21 -2.21
C LEU A 51 8.18 11.65 -2.35
N GLU A 52 8.16 12.13 -3.59
CA GLU A 52 7.70 13.49 -3.83
C GLU A 52 6.21 13.64 -3.52
N VAL A 53 5.39 12.67 -3.93
CA VAL A 53 3.98 12.69 -3.62
C VAL A 53 3.76 12.73 -2.11
N LEU A 54 4.47 11.87 -1.39
CA LEU A 54 4.33 11.82 0.05
C LEU A 54 4.75 13.14 0.72
N SER A 55 5.78 13.78 0.18
CA SER A 55 6.28 15.00 0.75
C SER A 55 5.37 16.19 0.50
N THR A 56 4.67 16.21 -0.62
CA THR A 56 3.88 17.36 -1.02
C THR A 56 2.38 17.20 -0.86
N ALA A 57 1.92 16.01 -0.49
CA ALA A 57 0.49 15.77 -0.33
C ALA A 57 -0.05 16.60 0.83
N ARG A 58 -1.18 17.24 0.59
CA ARG A 58 -1.81 18.05 1.62
C ARG A 58 -2.46 17.19 2.70
N GLN A 59 -3.01 16.05 2.27
CA GLN A 59 -3.63 15.11 3.19
C GLN A 59 -2.67 13.96 3.39
N PRO A 60 -2.63 13.35 4.56
CA PRO A 60 -1.76 12.20 4.76
C PRO A 60 -2.16 11.06 3.83
N VAL A 61 -1.17 10.38 3.28
CA VAL A 61 -1.41 9.17 2.52
C VAL A 61 -1.58 8.04 3.53
N ASN A 62 -2.65 7.28 3.40
CA ASN A 62 -2.98 6.25 4.36
C ASN A 62 -2.42 4.90 3.98
N LEU A 63 -2.31 4.64 2.68
CA LEU A 63 -1.86 3.35 2.18
C LEU A 63 -1.02 3.55 0.94
N VAL A 64 0.12 2.87 0.86
CA VAL A 64 0.93 2.82 -0.34
C VAL A 64 0.84 1.41 -0.90
N ILE A 65 0.45 1.30 -2.17
CA ILE A 65 0.46 0.04 -2.89
C ILE A 65 1.68 0.08 -3.78
N VAL A 66 2.62 -0.83 -3.56
CA VAL A 66 3.90 -0.72 -4.22
C VAL A 66 4.32 -2.04 -4.85
N ASP A 67 4.75 -1.96 -6.11
CA ASP A 67 5.33 -3.10 -6.81
C ASP A 67 6.70 -3.38 -6.21
N VAL A 68 6.95 -4.64 -5.87
CA VAL A 68 8.24 -5.01 -5.29
C VAL A 68 9.36 -4.88 -6.32
N VAL A 69 9.07 -5.26 -7.56
CA VAL A 69 10.10 -5.29 -8.59
C VAL A 69 10.00 -4.06 -9.46
N MET A 70 10.90 -3.11 -9.25
CA MET A 70 10.97 -1.88 -10.06
C MET A 70 12.43 -1.62 -10.40
N PRO A 71 12.68 -0.88 -11.48
CA PRO A 71 14.05 -0.51 -11.82
C PRO A 71 14.66 0.37 -10.74
N GLU A 72 15.96 0.29 -10.60
CA GLU A 72 16.77 1.15 -9.74
C GLU A 72 16.63 0.82 -8.27
N ILE A 73 15.45 1.01 -7.69
CA ILE A 73 15.23 0.70 -6.29
C ILE A 73 13.96 -0.15 -6.21
N ASN A 74 14.04 -1.28 -5.55
CA ASN A 74 12.87 -2.13 -5.46
C ASN A 74 11.91 -1.62 -4.39
N GLY A 75 10.69 -2.18 -4.40
CA GLY A 75 9.64 -1.70 -3.53
C GLY A 75 9.92 -1.89 -2.05
N VAL A 76 10.69 -2.92 -1.71
CA VAL A 76 11.00 -3.16 -0.30
C VAL A 76 11.90 -2.05 0.24
N ASP A 77 12.88 -1.66 -0.54
CA ASP A 77 13.77 -0.57 -0.13
C ASP A 77 13.03 0.74 -0.05
N LEU A 78 12.14 0.98 -1.02
CA LEU A 78 11.32 2.19 -0.97
C LEU A 78 10.47 2.22 0.29
N VAL A 79 9.88 1.09 0.67
CA VAL A 79 9.04 1.04 1.85
C VAL A 79 9.86 1.32 3.11
N ARG A 80 11.10 0.87 3.16
CA ARG A 80 11.95 1.21 4.30
C ARG A 80 12.10 2.71 4.45
N LEU A 81 12.34 3.40 3.34
CA LEU A 81 12.46 4.85 3.37
C LEU A 81 11.16 5.50 3.80
N ILE A 82 10.05 4.99 3.30
CA ILE A 82 8.75 5.54 3.64
C ILE A 82 8.47 5.41 5.12
N ARG A 83 8.80 4.27 5.71
CA ARG A 83 8.53 4.05 7.12
C ARG A 83 9.35 4.93 8.04
N GLU A 84 10.53 5.34 7.59
CA GLU A 84 11.34 6.24 8.39
C GLU A 84 10.72 7.62 8.49
N GLU A 85 10.14 8.07 7.39
CA GLU A 85 9.62 9.42 7.31
C GLU A 85 8.12 9.49 7.64
N TRP A 86 7.37 8.46 7.24
CA TRP A 86 5.92 8.42 7.41
C TRP A 86 5.51 7.09 8.04
N PRO A 87 5.81 6.92 9.33
CA PRO A 87 5.62 5.61 9.97
C PRO A 87 4.17 5.16 10.08
N SER A 88 3.22 6.07 9.90
CA SER A 88 1.80 5.70 9.98
C SER A 88 1.24 5.15 8.69
N VAL A 89 1.98 5.22 7.60
CA VAL A 89 1.49 4.76 6.31
C VAL A 89 1.44 3.25 6.27
N HIS A 90 0.31 2.70 5.84
CA HIS A 90 0.17 1.27 5.65
C HIS A 90 0.70 0.88 4.28
N VAL A 91 1.10 -0.37 4.12
CA VAL A 91 1.74 -0.84 2.90
C VAL A 91 1.07 -2.11 2.39
N LEU A 92 0.85 -2.15 1.08
CA LEU A 92 0.40 -3.34 0.36
C LEU A 92 1.38 -3.56 -0.79
N PHE A 93 2.06 -4.70 -0.77
CA PHE A 93 2.99 -5.04 -1.85
C PHE A 93 2.27 -5.72 -2.99
N MET A 94 2.76 -5.52 -4.22
CA MET A 94 2.27 -6.21 -5.40
C MET A 94 3.42 -6.88 -6.13
N SER A 95 3.14 -8.00 -6.79
CA SER A 95 4.16 -8.62 -7.64
C SER A 95 3.51 -9.61 -8.59
N ALA A 96 4.09 -9.74 -9.79
CA ALA A 96 3.69 -10.77 -10.74
C ALA A 96 4.20 -12.15 -10.32
N PHE A 97 5.20 -12.20 -9.44
CA PHE A 97 5.79 -13.45 -8.99
C PHE A 97 5.85 -13.48 -7.47
N PRO A 98 4.68 -13.49 -6.83
CA PRO A 98 4.64 -13.25 -5.38
C PRO A 98 5.39 -14.30 -4.56
N ALA A 99 5.32 -15.57 -4.95
CA ALA A 99 5.96 -16.60 -4.15
C ALA A 99 7.49 -16.43 -4.14
N GLU A 100 8.06 -16.19 -5.32
CA GLU A 100 9.50 -16.01 -5.42
C GLU A 100 9.95 -14.74 -4.71
N VAL A 101 9.16 -13.70 -4.85
CA VAL A 101 9.52 -12.42 -4.26
C VAL A 101 9.46 -12.49 -2.74
N LEU A 102 8.44 -13.15 -2.21
CA LEU A 102 8.32 -13.29 -0.76
C LEU A 102 9.56 -13.93 -0.17
N VAL A 103 10.04 -15.01 -0.80
CA VAL A 103 11.22 -15.70 -0.30
C VAL A 103 12.47 -14.83 -0.47
N ARG A 104 12.65 -14.30 -1.68
CA ARG A 104 13.88 -13.57 -1.99
C ARG A 104 14.04 -12.32 -1.13
N GLU A 105 12.93 -11.62 -0.89
CA GLU A 105 12.98 -10.35 -0.18
C GLU A 105 12.73 -10.50 1.32
N GLY A 106 12.53 -11.72 1.79
CA GLY A 106 12.29 -11.92 3.20
C GLY A 106 10.97 -11.37 3.70
N LEU A 107 9.96 -11.41 2.85
CA LEU A 107 8.65 -10.87 3.18
C LEU A 107 7.67 -11.93 3.65
N GLU A 108 8.15 -13.09 3.99
CA GLU A 108 7.29 -14.18 4.48
C GLU A 108 6.92 -13.93 5.93
N HIS A 109 5.94 -13.08 6.11
CA HIS A 109 5.49 -12.73 7.44
C HIS A 109 3.97 -12.59 7.38
N PRO A 110 3.25 -13.15 8.35
CA PRO A 110 1.79 -13.13 8.27
C PRO A 110 1.18 -11.74 8.23
N ASN A 111 1.89 -10.74 8.71
CA ASN A 111 1.36 -9.37 8.71
C ASN A 111 1.73 -8.58 7.47
N VAL A 112 2.49 -9.14 6.57
CA VAL A 112 2.82 -8.49 5.31
C VAL A 112 1.70 -8.77 4.32
N LEU A 113 1.11 -7.71 3.79
CA LEU A 113 0.03 -7.84 2.82
C LEU A 113 0.60 -7.88 1.42
N PHE A 114 0.06 -8.77 0.62
CA PHE A 114 0.59 -9.01 -0.71
C PHE A 114 -0.56 -9.24 -1.69
N LEU A 115 -0.47 -8.62 -2.86
CA LEU A 115 -1.45 -8.77 -3.92
C LEU A 115 -0.75 -9.28 -5.16
N ALA A 116 -1.17 -10.44 -5.66
CA ALA A 116 -0.58 -11.02 -6.87
C ALA A 116 -1.12 -10.32 -8.10
N LYS A 117 -0.27 -10.13 -9.09
CA LYS A 117 -0.68 -9.63 -10.40
C LYS A 117 -0.82 -10.82 -11.33
N PRO A 118 -1.80 -10.83 -12.21
CA PRO A 118 -2.88 -9.85 -12.35
C PRO A 118 -3.92 -10.02 -11.25
N PHE A 119 -4.58 -8.95 -10.91
CA PHE A 119 -5.60 -8.98 -9.87
C PHE A 119 -6.94 -8.58 -10.44
N THR A 120 -7.99 -9.03 -9.78
CA THR A 120 -9.34 -8.59 -10.11
C THR A 120 -9.67 -7.35 -9.28
N ARG A 121 -10.74 -6.68 -9.66
CA ARG A 121 -11.24 -5.55 -8.88
C ARG A 121 -11.50 -5.96 -7.43
N ASP A 122 -12.18 -7.08 -7.25
CA ASP A 122 -12.55 -7.52 -5.92
C ASP A 122 -11.33 -7.85 -5.08
N GLU A 123 -10.33 -8.47 -5.69
CA GLU A 123 -9.10 -8.79 -4.97
C GLU A 123 -8.38 -7.52 -4.52
N LEU A 124 -8.28 -6.55 -5.41
CA LEU A 124 -7.63 -5.29 -5.06
C LEU A 124 -8.36 -4.60 -3.93
N LEU A 125 -9.68 -4.47 -4.05
CA LEU A 125 -10.45 -3.75 -3.05
C LEU A 125 -10.44 -4.46 -1.70
N ALA A 126 -10.47 -5.79 -1.71
CA ALA A 126 -10.42 -6.55 -0.46
C ALA A 126 -9.08 -6.33 0.25
N LYS A 127 -7.99 -6.38 -0.49
CA LYS A 127 -6.66 -6.17 0.10
C LYS A 127 -6.50 -4.75 0.63
N VAL A 128 -7.04 -3.78 -0.10
CA VAL A 128 -6.97 -2.40 0.33
C VAL A 128 -7.72 -2.21 1.65
N LYS A 129 -8.90 -2.77 1.76
CA LYS A 129 -9.66 -2.67 3.00
C LYS A 129 -8.92 -3.30 4.16
N THR A 130 -8.34 -4.46 3.92
CA THR A 130 -7.55 -5.12 4.95
C THR A 130 -6.38 -4.23 5.37
N GLY A 131 -5.69 -3.65 4.41
CA GLY A 131 -4.54 -2.80 4.69
C GLY A 131 -4.90 -1.58 5.51
N LEU A 132 -6.02 -0.96 5.16
CA LEU A 132 -6.43 0.25 5.86
C LEU A 132 -6.92 0.00 7.28
N ARG A 133 -7.42 -1.19 7.54
CA ARG A 133 -7.89 -1.54 8.88
C ARG A 133 -6.82 -2.10 9.78
N SER A 134 -5.78 -2.63 9.17
CA SER A 134 -4.78 -3.37 9.91
C SER A 134 -3.86 -2.44 10.68
N HIS A 135 -3.50 -2.83 11.88
CA HIS A 135 -2.44 -2.18 12.62
C HIS A 135 -1.29 -3.13 12.85
N ALA A 136 -1.30 -4.24 12.17
CA ALA A 136 -0.38 -5.32 12.47
C ALA A 136 0.80 -5.37 11.54
N TYR A 137 1.41 -4.25 11.29
CA TYR A 137 2.67 -4.23 10.58
C TYR A 137 3.75 -4.81 11.45
N PRO A 138 4.69 -5.52 10.88
CA PRO A 138 5.84 -5.94 11.65
C PRO A 138 6.55 -4.78 12.32
N ASN A 139 6.64 -3.67 11.62
CA ASN A 139 7.31 -2.49 12.14
C ASN A 139 6.58 -1.91 13.34
N ASP A 140 5.27 -1.85 13.25
CA ASP A 140 4.48 -1.32 14.35
C ASP A 140 4.59 -2.20 15.57
N GLU A 141 4.56 -3.49 15.36
CA GLU A 141 4.66 -4.43 16.47
C GLU A 141 6.00 -4.28 17.18
N ARG A 142 7.05 -4.12 16.43
CA ARG A 142 8.36 -3.94 17.04
C ARG A 142 8.43 -2.67 17.84
N SER A 143 7.83 -1.63 17.33
CA SER A 143 7.83 -0.37 18.05
C SER A 143 7.12 -0.51 19.38
N ARG A 144 5.97 -1.13 19.36
CA ARG A 144 5.22 -1.31 20.59
C ARG A 144 5.96 -2.16 21.59
N ASN A 145 6.61 -3.20 21.11
CA ASN A 145 7.34 -4.09 21.99
C ASN A 145 8.51 -3.39 22.65
N ARG A 146 9.15 -2.53 21.91
CA ARG A 146 10.31 -1.84 22.46
C ARG A 146 9.95 -0.82 23.51
N ARG A 147 8.80 -0.17 23.37
CA ARG A 147 8.43 0.86 24.30
C ARG A 147 8.31 0.37 25.74
N PRO A 148 7.62 -0.73 25.99
CA PRO A 148 7.54 -1.20 27.37
C PRO A 148 8.90 -1.56 27.94
N ALA A 149 9.76 -2.07 27.10
CA ALA A 149 11.07 -2.47 27.56
C ALA A 149 11.95 -1.27 27.83
N GLY A 150 11.73 -0.23 27.08
CA GLY A 150 12.52 0.97 27.28
C GLY A 150 11.95 1.77 28.39
#